data_07733cb0e443606f2340decc3464c374
#
_entry.id   07733cb0e443606f2340decc3464c374
#
_cell.length_a   1.000
_cell.length_b   1.000
_cell.length_c   1.000
_cell.angle_alpha   90.00
_cell.angle_beta   90.00
_cell.angle_gamma   90.00
#
_symmetry.space_group_name_H-M   'P 1'
#
loop_
_entity.id
_entity.type
_entity.pdbx_description
1 polymer ?
#
loop_
_entity_poly.entity_id
_entity_poly.type
_entity_poly.pdbx_seq_one_letter_code
_entity_poly.pdbx_strand_id
1 'polypeptide(L)'
;MITKNMSMKKPFRLAAISATAAVIVSAPYASAATGHADARPAVTHVKTVAAFDFATGDVPENITVAPDTSLIVSMVGTPAGERPALVRIAPSGHRTVLVNGQKGDGITGNTRGHDGTVYYNVWSSDASRNGVWKLPPGGTPHRVAALPVGAVPNGLAIDPAGRTLYVADSQMGTVWAVPVSGGRATAWLVDPALAIKASAPVPIGANGLRFHNGAVWVSNLSKATLLRIPVTATGAPGRIHTVAGGLTGIDDFNFLSDHSDVVFAALNTQNQIAVVYPNGTTRTVLTAADGLASPTATAVRGKWLYITDGGLNEPHDAQVQSGKIDLRALLSH
;
A
#
# COMPACT_ATOMS: atom_id res chain seq x y z
N MET A 1 55.72 27.75 -13.42
CA MET A 1 54.57 28.18 -12.62
C MET A 1 53.29 27.72 -13.35
N ILE A 2 52.70 26.62 -12.93
CA ILE A 2 51.47 26.06 -13.52
C ILE A 2 50.44 26.08 -12.42
N THR A 3 49.52 27.00 -12.46
CA THR A 3 48.40 27.09 -11.53
C THR A 3 47.29 26.09 -11.95
N LYS A 4 47.07 25.07 -11.10
CA LYS A 4 45.95 24.14 -11.21
C LYS A 4 44.66 24.81 -10.75
N ASN A 5 43.72 25.02 -11.67
CA ASN A 5 42.35 25.38 -11.34
C ASN A 5 41.64 24.18 -10.73
N MET A 6 41.37 24.22 -9.42
CA MET A 6 40.48 23.30 -8.73
C MET A 6 39.03 23.78 -8.92
N SER A 7 38.29 23.08 -9.76
CA SER A 7 36.85 23.24 -9.88
C SER A 7 36.18 22.68 -8.61
N MET A 8 35.66 23.55 -7.76
CA MET A 8 34.82 23.17 -6.63
C MET A 8 33.47 22.69 -7.14
N LYS A 9 33.20 21.40 -7.02
CA LYS A 9 31.87 20.82 -7.20
C LYS A 9 30.96 21.37 -6.11
N LYS A 10 29.90 22.10 -6.50
CA LYS A 10 28.84 22.58 -5.61
C LYS A 10 28.15 21.36 -4.96
N PRO A 11 27.86 21.39 -3.66
CA PRO A 11 27.09 20.33 -3.03
C PRO A 11 25.65 20.36 -3.56
N PHE A 12 25.15 19.20 -3.99
CA PHE A 12 23.74 18.97 -4.28
C PHE A 12 22.95 19.23 -2.99
N ARG A 13 22.19 20.30 -2.95
CA ARG A 13 21.18 20.50 -1.92
C ARG A 13 20.04 19.51 -2.20
N LEU A 14 19.89 18.51 -1.34
CA LEU A 14 18.69 17.69 -1.26
C LEU A 14 17.53 18.65 -0.96
N ALA A 15 16.67 18.86 -1.94
CA ALA A 15 15.40 19.50 -1.69
C ALA A 15 14.60 18.57 -0.81
N ALA A 16 14.33 18.99 0.42
CA ALA A 16 13.32 18.35 1.24
C ALA A 16 12.02 18.37 0.42
N ILE A 17 11.49 17.20 0.09
CA ILE A 17 10.17 17.08 -0.49
C ILE A 17 9.21 17.40 0.66
N SER A 18 8.92 18.67 0.84
CA SER A 18 7.75 19.09 1.59
C SER A 18 6.57 18.58 0.77
N ALA A 19 5.87 17.59 1.28
CA ALA A 19 4.55 17.22 0.79
C ALA A 19 3.62 18.42 1.10
N THR A 20 3.68 19.45 0.26
CA THR A 20 2.67 20.48 0.25
C THR A 20 1.40 19.78 -0.22
N ALA A 21 0.48 19.54 0.68
CA ALA A 21 -0.88 19.14 0.35
C ALA A 21 -1.45 20.22 -0.58
N ALA A 22 -1.39 19.94 -1.88
CA ALA A 22 -2.10 20.75 -2.85
C ALA A 22 -3.59 20.49 -2.63
N VAL A 23 -4.27 21.44 -2.01
CA VAL A 23 -5.74 21.47 -1.96
C VAL A 23 -6.21 21.57 -3.41
N ILE A 24 -6.52 20.43 -4.01
CA ILE A 24 -7.19 20.38 -5.30
C ILE A 24 -8.68 20.60 -4.99
N VAL A 25 -9.15 21.80 -5.21
CA VAL A 25 -10.59 22.10 -5.27
C VAL A 25 -11.14 21.32 -6.48
N SER A 26 -11.69 20.16 -6.24
CA SER A 26 -12.38 19.38 -7.25
C SER A 26 -13.73 20.03 -7.54
N ALA A 27 -13.90 20.57 -8.74
CA ALA A 27 -15.23 20.87 -9.26
C ALA A 27 -16.07 19.58 -9.30
N PRO A 28 -17.37 19.62 -8.95
CA PRO A 28 -18.20 18.46 -8.99
C PRO A 28 -18.38 18.02 -10.46
N TYR A 29 -17.79 16.91 -10.85
CA TYR A 29 -18.16 16.22 -12.07
C TYR A 29 -19.54 15.59 -11.83
N ALA A 30 -20.57 16.17 -12.44
CA ALA A 30 -21.87 15.53 -12.54
C ALA A 30 -21.71 14.28 -13.43
N SER A 31 -21.56 13.12 -12.83
CA SER A 31 -21.66 11.83 -13.51
C SER A 31 -23.14 11.63 -13.88
N ALA A 32 -23.45 11.59 -15.17
CA ALA A 32 -24.76 11.18 -15.64
C ALA A 32 -24.96 9.70 -15.21
N ALA A 33 -25.78 9.50 -14.19
CA ALA A 33 -26.24 8.17 -13.80
C ALA A 33 -27.13 7.63 -14.90
N THR A 34 -26.59 6.79 -15.78
CA THR A 34 -27.40 5.90 -16.61
C THR A 34 -27.97 4.84 -15.69
N GLY A 35 -29.29 4.95 -15.44
CA GLY A 35 -30.02 4.05 -14.56
C GLY A 35 -29.89 2.60 -15.02
N HIS A 36 -29.24 1.78 -14.18
CA HIS A 36 -29.39 0.34 -14.16
C HIS A 36 -30.20 0.02 -12.91
N ALA A 37 -31.40 -0.52 -13.13
CA ALA A 37 -32.29 -0.97 -12.10
C ALA A 37 -31.59 -1.99 -11.19
N ASP A 38 -31.66 -1.78 -9.86
CA ASP A 38 -31.52 -2.75 -8.76
C ASP A 38 -30.40 -3.81 -8.81
N ALA A 39 -29.17 -3.45 -9.19
CA ALA A 39 -28.03 -4.32 -8.89
C ALA A 39 -27.76 -4.27 -7.38
N ARG A 40 -27.94 -5.41 -6.70
CA ARG A 40 -27.63 -5.53 -5.27
C ARG A 40 -26.20 -5.04 -5.00
N PRO A 41 -25.96 -4.29 -3.89
CA PRO A 41 -24.62 -3.85 -3.53
C PRO A 41 -23.67 -5.05 -3.34
N ALA A 42 -22.50 -4.99 -3.95
CA ALA A 42 -21.48 -6.05 -3.84
C ALA A 42 -20.81 -6.06 -2.45
N VAL A 43 -20.82 -4.91 -1.74
CA VAL A 43 -20.38 -4.78 -0.36
C VAL A 43 -21.49 -4.11 0.44
N THR A 44 -21.81 -4.64 1.60
CA THR A 44 -22.90 -4.17 2.47
C THR A 44 -22.43 -4.08 3.92
N HIS A 45 -23.24 -3.50 4.80
CA HIS A 45 -22.95 -3.41 6.25
C HIS A 45 -21.58 -2.79 6.53
N VAL A 46 -21.24 -1.73 5.79
CA VAL A 46 -20.01 -0.98 6.03
C VAL A 46 -20.09 -0.31 7.40
N LYS A 47 -19.05 -0.49 8.22
CA LYS A 47 -18.97 0.11 9.55
C LYS A 47 -17.53 0.37 9.96
N THR A 48 -17.31 1.38 10.76
CA THR A 48 -16.04 1.64 11.42
C THR A 48 -15.71 0.55 12.42
N VAL A 49 -14.53 -0.05 12.30
CA VAL A 49 -13.93 -1.00 13.25
C VAL A 49 -13.10 -0.25 14.29
N ALA A 50 -12.36 0.76 13.83
CA ALA A 50 -11.53 1.63 14.68
C ALA A 50 -11.41 3.00 14.02
N ALA A 51 -11.62 4.08 14.78
CA ALA A 51 -11.34 5.44 14.37
C ALA A 51 -10.00 5.91 14.96
N PHE A 52 -9.30 6.80 14.30
CA PHE A 52 -7.97 7.25 14.66
C PHE A 52 -7.89 8.79 14.63
N ASP A 53 -6.89 9.32 15.31
CA ASP A 53 -6.62 10.75 15.32
C ASP A 53 -5.52 11.09 14.31
N PHE A 54 -5.91 11.66 13.19
CA PHE A 54 -5.00 12.10 12.14
C PHE A 54 -3.92 13.05 12.66
N ALA A 55 -4.28 13.95 13.59
CA ALA A 55 -3.37 14.97 14.10
C ALA A 55 -2.22 14.38 14.93
N THR A 56 -2.38 13.19 15.49
CA THR A 56 -1.33 12.49 16.27
C THR A 56 -0.47 11.56 15.41
N GLY A 57 -0.70 11.50 14.10
CA GLY A 57 0.05 10.63 13.19
C GLY A 57 -0.57 9.25 12.99
N ASP A 58 -1.72 9.01 13.56
CA ASP A 58 -2.46 7.76 13.41
C ASP A 58 -3.15 7.71 12.03
N VAL A 59 -2.33 7.64 10.97
CA VAL A 59 -2.76 7.59 9.57
C VAL A 59 -2.63 6.15 9.06
N PRO A 60 -3.75 5.38 9.02
CA PRO A 60 -3.74 4.00 8.52
C PRO A 60 -3.29 3.95 7.06
N GLU A 61 -2.32 3.08 6.76
CA GLU A 61 -1.72 2.96 5.44
C GLU A 61 -1.91 1.56 4.85
N ASN A 62 -1.54 0.51 5.61
CA ASN A 62 -1.60 -0.86 5.12
C ASN A 62 -2.18 -1.80 6.18
N ILE A 63 -2.74 -2.93 5.73
CA ILE A 63 -3.47 -3.84 6.61
C ILE A 63 -3.23 -5.31 6.25
N THR A 64 -2.98 -6.12 7.28
CA THR A 64 -2.94 -7.58 7.22
C THR A 64 -3.92 -8.18 8.22
N VAL A 65 -4.70 -9.20 7.82
CA VAL A 65 -5.60 -9.93 8.73
C VAL A 65 -4.88 -11.16 9.26
N ALA A 66 -4.72 -11.24 10.57
CA ALA A 66 -4.12 -12.39 11.23
C ALA A 66 -5.11 -13.58 11.35
N PRO A 67 -4.63 -14.82 11.61
CA PRO A 67 -5.48 -16.01 11.75
C PRO A 67 -6.58 -15.90 12.80
N ASP A 68 -6.32 -15.18 13.88
CA ASP A 68 -7.28 -14.91 14.96
C ASP A 68 -8.25 -13.76 14.65
N THR A 69 -8.29 -13.31 13.39
CA THR A 69 -9.08 -12.18 12.90
C THR A 69 -8.69 -10.81 13.44
N SER A 70 -7.60 -10.70 14.21
CA SER A 70 -7.04 -9.39 14.52
C SER A 70 -6.44 -8.75 13.26
N LEU A 71 -6.43 -7.43 13.25
CA LEU A 71 -5.87 -6.64 12.15
C LEU A 71 -4.50 -6.11 12.59
N ILE A 72 -3.53 -6.19 11.69
CA ILE A 72 -2.23 -5.55 11.84
C ILE A 72 -2.22 -4.38 10.88
N VAL A 73 -2.15 -3.16 11.39
CA VAL A 73 -2.28 -1.93 10.62
C VAL A 73 -1.01 -1.11 10.77
N SER A 74 -0.45 -0.70 9.65
CA SER A 74 0.64 0.27 9.60
C SER A 74 0.04 1.67 9.68
N MET A 75 0.61 2.51 10.54
CA MET A 75 0.33 3.94 10.63
C MET A 75 1.52 4.68 10.03
N VAL A 76 1.31 5.40 8.93
CA VAL A 76 2.43 6.01 8.20
C VAL A 76 3.02 7.24 8.92
N GLY A 77 2.32 7.77 9.91
CA GLY A 77 2.64 9.07 10.50
C GLY A 77 2.08 10.22 9.66
N THR A 78 2.34 11.45 10.06
CA THR A 78 1.88 12.63 9.33
C THR A 78 3.02 13.37 8.63
N PRO A 79 2.73 14.21 7.62
CA PRO A 79 3.70 15.14 7.03
C PRO A 79 4.30 16.10 8.08
N ALA A 80 3.61 16.38 9.19
CA ALA A 80 4.14 17.13 10.33
C ALA A 80 5.22 16.37 11.11
N GLY A 81 5.49 15.11 10.71
CA GLY A 81 6.53 14.28 11.27
C GLY A 81 6.14 13.61 12.59
N GLU A 82 4.87 13.39 12.85
CA GLU A 82 4.45 12.57 13.99
C GLU A 82 4.89 11.11 13.82
N ARG A 83 4.94 10.38 14.93
CA ARG A 83 5.55 9.03 14.93
C ARG A 83 4.67 8.03 14.20
N PRO A 84 5.23 7.28 13.24
CA PRO A 84 4.55 6.14 12.67
C PRO A 84 4.49 4.99 13.69
N ALA A 85 3.57 4.05 13.48
CA ALA A 85 3.40 2.89 14.34
C ALA A 85 2.98 1.64 13.57
N LEU A 86 3.21 0.48 14.16
CA LEU A 86 2.55 -0.76 13.79
C LEU A 86 1.57 -1.10 14.91
N VAL A 87 0.29 -1.27 14.59
CA VAL A 87 -0.79 -1.44 15.57
C VAL A 87 -1.52 -2.76 15.31
N ARG A 88 -1.84 -3.49 16.37
CA ARG A 88 -2.78 -4.62 16.33
C ARG A 88 -4.13 -4.18 16.87
N ILE A 89 -5.19 -4.48 16.12
CA ILE A 89 -6.58 -4.29 16.53
C ILE A 89 -7.19 -5.66 16.72
N ALA A 90 -7.53 -6.01 17.95
CA ALA A 90 -8.20 -7.28 18.27
C ALA A 90 -9.65 -7.27 17.73
N PRO A 91 -10.31 -8.45 17.58
CA PRO A 91 -11.72 -8.51 17.18
C PRO A 91 -12.67 -7.76 18.12
N SER A 92 -12.27 -7.56 19.38
CA SER A 92 -12.98 -6.72 20.36
C SER A 92 -12.86 -5.22 20.12
N GLY A 93 -12.02 -4.79 19.17
CA GLY A 93 -11.66 -3.38 18.93
C GLY A 93 -10.51 -2.87 19.82
N HIS A 94 -10.00 -3.71 20.75
CA HIS A 94 -8.84 -3.30 21.57
C HIS A 94 -7.60 -3.12 20.72
N ARG A 95 -6.89 -1.99 20.91
CA ARG A 95 -5.69 -1.63 20.18
C ARG A 95 -4.45 -1.86 21.04
N THR A 96 -3.40 -2.38 20.40
CA THR A 96 -2.08 -2.56 21.00
C THR A 96 -1.04 -2.04 20.02
N VAL A 97 -0.21 -1.11 20.45
CA VAL A 97 0.95 -0.68 19.66
C VAL A 97 2.01 -1.77 19.72
N LEU A 98 2.33 -2.35 18.57
CA LEU A 98 3.35 -3.38 18.43
C LEU A 98 4.75 -2.78 18.25
N VAL A 99 4.84 -1.67 17.48
CA VAL A 99 6.08 -0.95 17.21
C VAL A 99 5.78 0.55 17.21
N ASN A 100 6.61 1.31 17.90
CA ASN A 100 6.68 2.76 17.75
C ASN A 100 7.85 3.09 16.81
N GLY A 101 7.56 3.78 15.72
CA GLY A 101 8.56 4.30 14.80
C GLY A 101 9.25 5.55 15.33
N GLN A 102 10.15 6.10 14.56
CA GLN A 102 10.82 7.37 14.88
C GLN A 102 10.10 8.53 14.19
N LYS A 103 10.10 9.68 14.83
CA LYS A 103 9.53 10.91 14.25
C LYS A 103 10.25 11.21 12.92
N GLY A 104 9.47 11.49 11.87
CA GLY A 104 9.95 11.77 10.52
C GLY A 104 10.21 10.53 9.66
N ASP A 105 10.04 9.32 10.21
CA ASP A 105 9.99 8.09 9.42
C ASP A 105 8.54 7.78 8.99
N GLY A 106 8.34 6.77 8.12
CA GLY A 106 7.04 6.21 7.78
C GLY A 106 7.05 4.69 7.95
N ILE A 107 5.97 4.10 8.50
CA ILE A 107 5.74 2.66 8.45
C ILE A 107 4.65 2.41 7.42
N THR A 108 5.00 1.72 6.32
CA THR A 108 4.13 1.54 5.15
C THR A 108 3.66 0.07 5.05
N GLY A 109 3.94 -0.65 3.97
CA GLY A 109 3.49 -2.01 3.78
C GLY A 109 3.83 -2.96 4.92
N ASN A 110 2.90 -3.84 5.26
CA ASN A 110 3.13 -4.92 6.19
C ASN A 110 2.62 -6.26 5.66
N THR A 111 3.23 -7.35 6.11
CA THR A 111 2.80 -8.72 5.82
C THR A 111 3.17 -9.64 6.98
N ARG A 112 2.54 -10.83 7.04
CA ARG A 112 2.76 -11.78 8.11
C ARG A 112 3.23 -13.12 7.57
N GLY A 113 4.33 -13.64 8.11
CA GLY A 113 4.81 -14.99 7.86
C GLY A 113 3.95 -16.07 8.53
N HIS A 114 4.09 -17.33 8.08
CA HIS A 114 3.38 -18.47 8.65
C HIS A 114 3.73 -18.72 10.13
N ASP A 115 4.94 -18.38 10.54
CA ASP A 115 5.44 -18.45 11.91
C ASP A 115 4.90 -17.35 12.84
N GLY A 116 4.14 -16.43 12.30
CA GLY A 116 3.58 -15.30 13.02
C GLY A 116 4.46 -14.05 13.03
N THR A 117 5.66 -14.10 12.49
CA THR A 117 6.51 -12.92 12.31
C THR A 117 5.81 -11.88 11.43
N VAL A 118 5.77 -10.64 11.88
CA VAL A 118 5.27 -9.51 11.09
C VAL A 118 6.46 -8.81 10.45
N TYR A 119 6.43 -8.70 9.13
CA TYR A 119 7.36 -7.92 8.34
C TYR A 119 6.71 -6.59 7.99
N TYR A 120 7.50 -5.51 8.00
CA TYR A 120 7.00 -4.18 7.67
C TYR A 120 8.12 -3.31 7.08
N ASN A 121 7.74 -2.37 6.26
CA ASN A 121 8.65 -1.42 5.68
C ASN A 121 8.79 -0.18 6.56
N VAL A 122 10.01 0.31 6.67
CA VAL A 122 10.30 1.64 7.23
C VAL A 122 10.89 2.49 6.11
N TRP A 123 10.21 3.56 5.77
CA TRP A 123 10.76 4.64 4.98
C TRP A 123 11.42 5.66 5.91
N SER A 124 12.66 6.00 5.64
CA SER A 124 13.43 6.93 6.46
C SER A 124 14.49 7.65 5.64
N SER A 125 14.73 8.92 5.96
CA SER A 125 15.91 9.66 5.46
C SER A 125 17.21 9.20 6.12
N ASP A 126 17.13 8.49 7.25
CA ASP A 126 18.26 7.88 7.92
C ASP A 126 18.52 6.49 7.34
N ALA A 127 19.65 6.33 6.64
CA ALA A 127 20.07 5.07 6.03
C ALA A 127 20.16 3.91 7.03
N SER A 128 20.35 4.18 8.33
CA SER A 128 20.38 3.14 9.36
C SER A 128 19.00 2.54 9.63
N ARG A 129 17.92 3.23 9.27
CA ARG A 129 16.53 2.79 9.49
C ARG A 129 15.77 2.43 8.20
N ASN A 130 16.10 3.05 7.05
CA ASN A 130 15.43 2.79 5.79
C ASN A 130 15.55 1.32 5.37
N GLY A 131 14.43 0.62 5.15
CA GLY A 131 14.43 -0.77 4.71
C GLY A 131 13.30 -1.63 5.25
N VAL A 132 13.52 -2.94 5.20
CA VAL A 132 12.57 -3.94 5.67
C VAL A 132 12.92 -4.38 7.09
N TRP A 133 11.92 -4.41 7.93
CA TRP A 133 12.01 -4.80 9.33
C TRP A 133 11.14 -6.01 9.64
N LYS A 134 11.40 -6.69 10.74
CA LYS A 134 10.54 -7.76 11.26
C LYS A 134 10.34 -7.66 12.75
N LEU A 135 9.16 -8.10 13.19
CA LEU A 135 8.79 -8.30 14.58
C LEU A 135 8.42 -9.76 14.77
N PRO A 136 9.29 -10.60 15.37
CA PRO A 136 8.93 -11.96 15.74
C PRO A 136 7.87 -11.97 16.83
N PRO A 137 7.04 -13.04 16.94
CA PRO A 137 6.10 -13.21 18.06
C PRO A 137 6.83 -13.11 19.41
N GLY A 138 6.40 -12.17 20.27
CA GLY A 138 7.01 -11.95 21.59
C GLY A 138 8.44 -11.39 21.57
N GLY A 139 8.96 -11.09 20.39
CA GLY A 139 10.32 -10.57 20.21
C GLY A 139 10.39 -9.05 20.12
N THR A 140 11.56 -8.55 19.72
CA THR A 140 11.81 -7.13 19.46
C THR A 140 12.00 -6.86 17.98
N PRO A 141 11.64 -5.66 17.49
CA PRO A 141 11.84 -5.28 16.10
C PRO A 141 13.32 -5.25 15.72
N HIS A 142 13.67 -5.77 14.54
CA HIS A 142 15.01 -5.59 13.97
C HIS A 142 14.95 -5.56 12.44
N ARG A 143 15.94 -4.87 11.84
CA ARG A 143 15.99 -4.71 10.39
C ARG A 143 16.45 -5.99 9.71
N VAL A 144 15.68 -6.45 8.73
CA VAL A 144 15.98 -7.61 7.88
C VAL A 144 16.98 -7.25 6.78
N ALA A 145 16.72 -6.10 6.12
CA ALA A 145 17.58 -5.59 5.06
C ALA A 145 17.50 -4.06 4.97
N ALA A 146 18.63 -3.44 4.66
CA ALA A 146 18.66 -2.06 4.23
C ALA A 146 18.18 -1.92 2.78
N LEU A 147 17.51 -0.83 2.48
CA LEU A 147 17.25 -0.38 1.11
C LEU A 147 18.11 0.85 0.80
N PRO A 148 18.40 1.12 -0.49
CA PRO A 148 19.22 2.27 -0.87
C PRO A 148 18.70 3.60 -0.32
N VAL A 149 19.60 4.55 -0.14
CA VAL A 149 19.21 5.94 0.17
C VAL A 149 18.37 6.51 -0.97
N GLY A 150 17.23 7.10 -0.62
CA GLY A 150 16.25 7.60 -1.59
C GLY A 150 15.20 6.57 -2.04
N ALA A 151 15.33 5.29 -1.65
CA ALA A 151 14.24 4.35 -1.81
C ALA A 151 13.07 4.71 -0.89
N VAL A 152 11.85 4.59 -1.41
CA VAL A 152 10.61 4.79 -0.67
C VAL A 152 9.85 3.46 -0.67
N PRO A 153 10.21 2.53 0.26
CA PRO A 153 9.53 1.25 0.35
C PRO A 153 8.06 1.47 0.72
N ASN A 154 7.16 0.83 -0.01
CA ASN A 154 5.73 0.94 0.18
C ASN A 154 5.10 -0.46 0.32
N GLY A 155 4.44 -1.03 -0.69
CA GLY A 155 3.82 -2.34 -0.62
C GLY A 155 4.82 -3.46 -0.29
N LEU A 156 4.39 -4.45 0.49
CA LEU A 156 5.22 -5.55 0.96
C LEU A 156 4.43 -6.87 0.89
N ALA A 157 5.03 -7.89 0.28
CA ALA A 157 4.50 -9.24 0.30
C ALA A 157 5.59 -10.28 0.56
N ILE A 158 5.18 -11.43 1.11
CA ILE A 158 6.03 -12.60 1.28
C ILE A 158 5.62 -13.69 0.27
N ASP A 159 6.58 -14.42 -0.28
CA ASP A 159 6.27 -15.57 -1.14
C ASP A 159 5.60 -16.70 -0.34
N PRO A 160 4.84 -17.60 -0.99
CA PRO A 160 4.17 -18.70 -0.29
C PRO A 160 5.12 -19.66 0.41
N ALA A 161 6.38 -19.72 -0.02
CA ALA A 161 7.41 -20.56 0.61
C ALA A 161 8.02 -19.90 1.85
N GLY A 162 7.67 -18.64 2.16
CA GLY A 162 8.19 -17.91 3.31
C GLY A 162 9.69 -17.60 3.21
N ARG A 163 10.24 -17.47 1.99
CA ARG A 163 11.67 -17.28 1.77
C ARG A 163 12.05 -15.90 1.26
N THR A 164 11.18 -15.26 0.49
CA THR A 164 11.45 -13.99 -0.17
C THR A 164 10.37 -12.96 0.15
N LEU A 165 10.80 -11.78 0.57
CA LEU A 165 9.96 -10.59 0.66
C LEU A 165 10.14 -9.77 -0.62
N TYR A 166 9.03 -9.34 -1.22
CA TYR A 166 9.01 -8.41 -2.33
C TYR A 166 8.53 -7.05 -1.85
N VAL A 167 9.25 -5.99 -2.25
CA VAL A 167 8.98 -4.61 -1.80
C VAL A 167 8.80 -3.72 -3.01
N ALA A 168 7.68 -3.03 -3.11
CA ALA A 168 7.48 -1.96 -4.08
C ALA A 168 8.23 -0.70 -3.63
N ASP A 169 8.96 -0.08 -4.54
CA ASP A 169 9.64 1.19 -4.29
C ASP A 169 8.95 2.30 -5.08
N SER A 170 8.27 3.16 -4.36
CA SER A 170 7.46 4.23 -4.95
C SER A 170 8.29 5.30 -5.66
N GLN A 171 9.57 5.41 -5.35
CA GLN A 171 10.46 6.43 -5.91
C GLN A 171 11.33 5.91 -7.05
N MET A 172 11.89 4.69 -6.90
CA MET A 172 12.91 4.18 -7.82
C MET A 172 12.35 3.35 -8.98
N GLY A 173 11.02 3.12 -9.04
CA GLY A 173 10.42 2.28 -10.09
C GLY A 173 10.95 0.85 -10.06
N THR A 174 11.14 0.32 -8.85
CA THR A 174 11.80 -0.95 -8.58
C THR A 174 10.93 -1.84 -7.70
N VAL A 175 10.95 -3.14 -7.96
CA VAL A 175 10.58 -4.14 -6.97
C VAL A 175 11.86 -4.76 -6.42
N TRP A 176 12.05 -4.68 -5.11
CA TRP A 176 13.18 -5.31 -4.41
C TRP A 176 12.81 -6.71 -3.96
N ALA A 177 13.76 -7.66 -4.04
CA ALA A 177 13.67 -8.95 -3.37
C ALA A 177 14.61 -8.98 -2.17
N VAL A 178 14.08 -9.40 -1.01
CA VAL A 178 14.79 -9.47 0.27
C VAL A 178 14.64 -10.87 0.84
N PRO A 179 15.75 -11.58 1.14
CA PRO A 179 15.66 -12.87 1.82
C PRO A 179 15.02 -12.72 3.20
N VAL A 180 14.07 -13.57 3.57
CA VAL A 180 13.43 -13.59 4.90
C VAL A 180 14.47 -13.82 6.01
N SER A 181 15.53 -14.58 5.73
CA SER A 181 16.67 -14.79 6.64
C SER A 181 17.47 -13.52 6.89
N GLY A 182 17.26 -12.48 6.12
CA GLY A 182 18.03 -11.25 6.15
C GLY A 182 19.18 -11.23 5.15
N GLY A 183 19.83 -10.08 5.03
CA GLY A 183 20.95 -9.87 4.13
C GLY A 183 20.71 -8.70 3.15
N ARG A 184 21.33 -8.81 1.97
CA ARG A 184 21.26 -7.76 0.95
C ARG A 184 19.94 -7.82 0.17
N ALA A 185 19.23 -6.69 0.11
CA ALA A 185 18.16 -6.49 -0.86
C ALA A 185 18.74 -6.43 -2.28
N THR A 186 18.08 -7.07 -3.24
CA THR A 186 18.46 -7.04 -4.66
C THR A 186 17.33 -6.42 -5.47
N ALA A 187 17.67 -5.61 -6.48
CA ALA A 187 16.69 -5.13 -7.43
C ALA A 187 16.18 -6.33 -8.24
N TRP A 188 15.00 -6.84 -7.87
CA TRP A 188 14.39 -7.98 -8.57
C TRP A 188 13.89 -7.58 -9.95
N LEU A 189 13.29 -6.38 -10.05
CA LEU A 189 12.82 -5.82 -11.30
C LEU A 189 12.92 -4.30 -11.26
N VAL A 190 13.52 -3.71 -12.29
CA VAL A 190 13.49 -2.27 -12.58
C VAL A 190 12.82 -2.12 -13.93
N ASP A 191 11.72 -1.41 -13.99
CA ASP A 191 10.95 -1.26 -15.24
C ASP A 191 10.24 0.09 -15.29
N PRO A 192 10.17 0.73 -16.49
CA PRO A 192 9.41 1.98 -16.65
C PRO A 192 7.94 1.86 -16.20
N ALA A 193 7.29 0.69 -16.31
CA ALA A 193 5.91 0.51 -15.84
C ALA A 193 5.75 0.73 -14.33
N LEU A 194 6.81 0.52 -13.55
CA LEU A 194 6.87 0.73 -12.10
C LEU A 194 7.21 2.17 -11.72
N ALA A 195 7.85 2.92 -12.63
CA ALA A 195 8.33 4.26 -12.35
C ALA A 195 7.22 5.30 -12.26
N ILE A 196 7.52 6.42 -11.60
CA ILE A 196 6.65 7.60 -11.53
C ILE A 196 6.35 8.12 -12.95
N LYS A 197 5.10 8.54 -13.18
CA LYS A 197 4.72 9.35 -14.33
C LYS A 197 4.97 10.82 -13.98
N ALA A 198 5.92 11.43 -14.65
CA ALA A 198 6.40 12.79 -14.33
C ALA A 198 5.29 13.87 -14.33
N SER A 199 4.23 13.68 -15.13
CA SER A 199 3.09 14.63 -15.22
C SER A 199 1.97 14.33 -14.20
N ALA A 200 2.14 13.34 -13.32
CA ALA A 200 1.10 12.99 -12.36
C ALA A 200 1.04 14.01 -11.21
N PRO A 201 -0.17 14.37 -10.73
CA PRO A 201 -0.32 15.29 -9.61
C PRO A 201 0.22 14.70 -8.30
N VAL A 202 0.17 13.38 -8.16
CA VAL A 202 0.74 12.63 -7.03
C VAL A 202 1.89 11.77 -7.59
N PRO A 203 3.16 12.13 -7.32
CA PRO A 203 4.33 11.48 -7.94
C PRO A 203 4.74 10.22 -7.16
N ILE A 204 3.86 9.22 -7.07
CA ILE A 204 4.09 7.92 -6.44
C ILE A 204 4.07 6.86 -7.55
N GLY A 205 5.15 6.09 -7.69
CA GLY A 205 5.29 5.02 -8.68
C GLY A 205 4.65 3.71 -8.19
N ALA A 206 5.42 2.63 -8.18
CA ALA A 206 5.01 1.34 -7.62
C ALA A 206 4.60 1.52 -6.15
N ASN A 207 3.36 1.13 -5.80
CA ASN A 207 2.75 1.42 -4.51
C ASN A 207 2.36 0.12 -3.80
N GLY A 208 1.11 -0.31 -3.85
CA GLY A 208 0.67 -1.57 -3.27
C GLY A 208 1.34 -2.77 -3.95
N LEU A 209 1.59 -3.84 -3.18
CA LEU A 209 2.20 -5.05 -3.69
C LEU A 209 1.65 -6.29 -3.00
N ARG A 210 1.29 -7.32 -3.78
CA ARG A 210 0.87 -8.64 -3.30
C ARG A 210 1.54 -9.76 -4.10
N PHE A 211 1.78 -10.90 -3.45
CA PHE A 211 2.12 -12.15 -4.13
C PHE A 211 0.85 -12.99 -4.28
N HIS A 212 0.48 -13.33 -5.50
CA HIS A 212 -0.74 -14.09 -5.77
C HIS A 212 -0.61 -14.93 -7.05
N ASN A 213 -1.07 -16.18 -7.02
CA ASN A 213 -1.08 -17.11 -8.16
C ASN A 213 0.23 -17.10 -8.96
N GLY A 214 1.39 -17.31 -8.25
CA GLY A 214 2.71 -17.40 -8.87
C GLY A 214 3.21 -16.09 -9.49
N ALA A 215 2.68 -14.96 -9.08
CA ALA A 215 3.07 -13.65 -9.58
C ALA A 215 3.16 -12.61 -8.47
N VAL A 216 4.02 -11.62 -8.64
CA VAL A 216 4.01 -10.36 -7.93
C VAL A 216 3.06 -9.42 -8.66
N TRP A 217 2.09 -8.89 -7.93
CA TRP A 217 1.15 -7.88 -8.43
C TRP A 217 1.50 -6.54 -7.80
N VAL A 218 1.46 -5.48 -8.60
CA VAL A 218 1.88 -4.13 -8.18
C VAL A 218 0.90 -3.09 -8.71
N SER A 219 0.43 -2.21 -7.85
CA SER A 219 -0.23 -0.99 -8.28
C SER A 219 0.80 0.09 -8.64
N ASN A 220 0.48 0.96 -9.60
CA ASN A 220 1.22 2.20 -9.83
C ASN A 220 0.24 3.37 -9.74
N LEU A 221 0.37 4.15 -8.68
CA LEU A 221 -0.57 5.24 -8.40
C LEU A 221 -0.52 6.32 -9.48
N SER A 222 0.67 6.79 -9.83
CA SER A 222 0.85 7.88 -10.80
C SER A 222 0.47 7.50 -12.23
N LYS A 223 0.46 6.21 -12.56
CA LYS A 223 0.05 5.67 -13.87
C LYS A 223 -1.35 5.11 -13.87
N ALA A 224 -2.00 5.04 -12.71
CA ALA A 224 -3.34 4.50 -12.55
C ALA A 224 -3.48 3.07 -13.09
N THR A 225 -2.51 2.18 -12.80
CA THR A 225 -2.44 0.82 -13.35
C THR A 225 -2.30 -0.23 -12.27
N LEU A 226 -2.87 -1.43 -12.51
CA LEU A 226 -2.59 -2.67 -11.80
C LEU A 226 -1.78 -3.58 -12.72
N LEU A 227 -0.61 -4.01 -12.24
CA LEU A 227 0.38 -4.79 -12.98
C LEU A 227 0.50 -6.19 -12.39
N ARG A 228 0.75 -7.19 -13.24
CA ARG A 228 1.07 -8.57 -12.87
C ARG A 228 2.41 -8.98 -13.45
N ILE A 229 3.30 -9.50 -12.63
CA ILE A 229 4.67 -9.92 -12.97
C ILE A 229 4.83 -11.37 -12.56
N PRO A 230 4.76 -12.33 -13.49
CA PRO A 230 4.97 -13.74 -13.17
C PRO A 230 6.33 -13.96 -12.52
N VAL A 231 6.39 -14.86 -11.53
CA VAL A 231 7.65 -15.32 -10.94
C VAL A 231 8.00 -16.64 -11.61
N THR A 232 9.15 -16.72 -12.28
CA THR A 232 9.60 -17.92 -12.97
C THR A 232 10.00 -19.02 -11.99
N ALA A 233 10.20 -20.23 -12.46
CA ALA A 233 10.67 -21.36 -11.63
C ALA A 233 12.03 -21.08 -10.95
N THR A 234 12.85 -20.21 -11.54
CA THR A 234 14.13 -19.77 -10.95
C THR A 234 14.00 -18.59 -9.98
N GLY A 235 12.77 -18.08 -9.76
CA GLY A 235 12.52 -16.89 -8.94
C GLY A 235 12.73 -15.55 -9.67
N ALA A 236 13.12 -15.57 -10.95
CA ALA A 236 13.31 -14.35 -11.74
C ALA A 236 11.97 -13.75 -12.18
N PRO A 237 11.92 -12.42 -12.46
CA PRO A 237 10.72 -11.80 -12.99
C PRO A 237 10.44 -12.24 -14.43
N GLY A 238 9.19 -12.54 -14.72
CA GLY A 238 8.69 -12.69 -16.08
C GLY A 238 8.30 -11.34 -16.69
N ARG A 239 7.66 -11.38 -17.87
CA ARG A 239 7.17 -10.17 -18.54
C ARG A 239 6.05 -9.52 -17.74
N ILE A 240 6.10 -8.20 -17.59
CA ILE A 240 5.01 -7.40 -16.99
C ILE A 240 3.79 -7.44 -17.90
N HIS A 241 2.63 -7.64 -17.27
CA HIS A 241 1.32 -7.47 -17.89
C HIS A 241 0.52 -6.39 -17.15
N THR A 242 -0.03 -5.43 -17.87
CA THR A 242 -1.05 -4.52 -17.31
C THR A 242 -2.37 -5.27 -17.27
N VAL A 243 -2.89 -5.48 -16.07
CA VAL A 243 -4.19 -6.16 -15.84
C VAL A 243 -5.33 -5.16 -16.07
N ALA A 244 -5.18 -3.95 -15.51
CA ALA A 244 -6.16 -2.88 -15.66
C ALA A 244 -5.46 -1.52 -15.66
N GLY A 245 -6.07 -0.55 -16.36
CA GLY A 245 -5.69 0.86 -16.38
C GLY A 245 -6.89 1.74 -16.01
N GLY A 246 -6.64 3.06 -15.91
CA GLY A 246 -7.70 4.02 -15.54
C GLY A 246 -8.09 3.99 -14.05
N LEU A 247 -7.31 3.30 -13.22
CA LEU A 247 -7.49 3.19 -11.77
C LEU A 247 -6.91 4.43 -11.06
N THR A 248 -7.45 5.60 -11.35
CA THR A 248 -6.94 6.86 -10.81
C THR A 248 -6.84 6.82 -9.29
N GLY A 249 -5.65 7.10 -8.76
CA GLY A 249 -5.39 7.11 -7.33
C GLY A 249 -5.31 5.71 -6.71
N ILE A 250 -5.09 4.65 -7.50
CA ILE A 250 -4.89 3.31 -6.94
C ILE A 250 -3.71 3.31 -5.98
N ASP A 251 -4.01 2.94 -4.74
CA ASP A 251 -3.05 2.82 -3.65
C ASP A 251 -2.71 1.33 -3.45
N ASP A 252 -3.21 0.67 -2.43
CA ASP A 252 -3.02 -0.77 -2.28
C ASP A 252 -4.31 -1.54 -2.61
N PHE A 253 -4.21 -2.86 -2.64
CA PHE A 253 -5.27 -3.74 -3.07
C PHE A 253 -5.17 -5.12 -2.39
N ASN A 254 -6.24 -5.91 -2.46
CA ASN A 254 -6.19 -7.32 -2.07
C ASN A 254 -7.11 -8.16 -2.96
N PHE A 255 -6.86 -9.46 -2.97
CA PHE A 255 -7.65 -10.43 -3.72
C PHE A 255 -8.88 -10.90 -2.95
N LEU A 256 -9.93 -11.25 -3.67
CA LEU A 256 -11.16 -11.81 -3.11
C LEU A 256 -10.88 -13.09 -2.31
N SER A 257 -9.95 -13.91 -2.79
CA SER A 257 -9.47 -15.12 -2.10
C SER A 257 -8.15 -15.60 -2.72
N ASP A 258 -7.49 -16.57 -2.07
CA ASP A 258 -6.24 -17.17 -2.55
C ASP A 258 -6.36 -17.85 -3.92
N HIS A 259 -7.59 -18.09 -4.41
CA HIS A 259 -7.87 -18.78 -5.68
C HIS A 259 -8.57 -17.89 -6.71
N SER A 260 -8.74 -16.60 -6.43
CA SER A 260 -9.45 -15.67 -7.30
C SER A 260 -8.59 -14.47 -7.67
N ASP A 261 -8.47 -14.19 -8.97
CA ASP A 261 -7.78 -13.00 -9.48
C ASP A 261 -8.69 -11.74 -9.46
N VAL A 262 -9.86 -11.82 -8.83
CA VAL A 262 -10.71 -10.64 -8.57
C VAL A 262 -10.06 -9.83 -7.45
N VAL A 263 -9.86 -8.53 -7.70
CA VAL A 263 -9.15 -7.61 -6.80
C VAL A 263 -10.08 -6.53 -6.26
N PHE A 264 -9.97 -6.23 -4.98
CA PHE A 264 -10.50 -5.00 -4.39
C PHE A 264 -9.36 -3.99 -4.31
N ALA A 265 -9.47 -2.88 -5.04
CA ALA A 265 -8.47 -1.82 -5.13
C ALA A 265 -8.94 -0.57 -4.38
N ALA A 266 -8.10 -0.04 -3.51
CA ALA A 266 -8.30 1.25 -2.86
C ALA A 266 -7.90 2.36 -3.84
N LEU A 267 -8.86 3.21 -4.22
CA LEU A 267 -8.64 4.38 -5.07
C LEU A 267 -8.62 5.62 -4.18
N ASN A 268 -7.45 5.87 -3.58
CA ASN A 268 -7.22 6.85 -2.53
C ASN A 268 -7.78 8.25 -2.87
N THR A 269 -7.33 8.82 -3.99
CA THR A 269 -7.71 10.18 -4.40
C THR A 269 -9.16 10.30 -4.89
N GLN A 270 -9.85 9.17 -5.09
CA GLN A 270 -11.25 9.14 -5.55
C GLN A 270 -12.23 8.82 -4.42
N ASN A 271 -11.75 8.51 -3.21
CA ASN A 271 -12.58 7.99 -2.12
C ASN A 271 -13.46 6.81 -2.57
N GLN A 272 -12.84 5.82 -3.24
CA GLN A 272 -13.56 4.68 -3.79
C GLN A 272 -12.83 3.36 -3.49
N ILE A 273 -13.62 2.29 -3.38
CA ILE A 273 -13.14 0.93 -3.58
C ILE A 273 -13.67 0.44 -4.92
N ALA A 274 -12.76 0.04 -5.80
CA ALA A 274 -13.09 -0.58 -7.07
C ALA A 274 -12.78 -2.08 -7.04
N VAL A 275 -13.63 -2.87 -7.70
CA VAL A 275 -13.33 -4.25 -8.05
C VAL A 275 -12.70 -4.27 -9.43
N VAL A 276 -11.58 -4.98 -9.56
CA VAL A 276 -10.92 -5.28 -10.84
C VAL A 276 -11.10 -6.75 -11.13
N TYR A 277 -11.70 -7.06 -12.29
CA TYR A 277 -11.93 -8.44 -12.73
C TYR A 277 -10.75 -8.96 -13.56
N PRO A 278 -10.57 -10.29 -13.69
CA PRO A 278 -9.45 -10.87 -14.43
C PRO A 278 -9.36 -10.45 -15.90
N ASN A 279 -10.47 -10.03 -16.49
CA ASN A 279 -10.54 -9.51 -17.87
C ASN A 279 -10.15 -8.02 -17.97
N GLY A 280 -9.76 -7.38 -16.85
CA GLY A 280 -9.38 -5.97 -16.78
C GLY A 280 -10.54 -4.99 -16.64
N THR A 281 -11.80 -5.44 -16.66
CA THR A 281 -12.95 -4.57 -16.38
C THR A 281 -12.98 -4.16 -14.92
N THR A 282 -13.56 -3.00 -14.62
CA THR A 282 -13.61 -2.43 -13.28
C THR A 282 -15.03 -2.03 -12.90
N ARG A 283 -15.33 -2.10 -11.60
CA ARG A 283 -16.61 -1.65 -11.03
C ARG A 283 -16.38 -0.99 -9.69
N THR A 284 -16.82 0.26 -9.49
CA THR A 284 -16.84 0.88 -8.15
C THR A 284 -17.90 0.19 -7.29
N VAL A 285 -17.53 -0.20 -6.08
CA VAL A 285 -18.40 -0.93 -5.14
C VAL A 285 -18.62 -0.17 -3.83
N LEU A 286 -17.76 0.76 -3.46
CA LEU A 286 -17.93 1.69 -2.36
C LEU A 286 -17.40 3.07 -2.75
N THR A 287 -17.96 4.11 -2.13
CA THR A 287 -17.65 5.52 -2.39
C THR A 287 -17.56 6.32 -1.09
N ALA A 288 -17.31 7.62 -1.19
CA ALA A 288 -17.38 8.54 -0.04
C ALA A 288 -18.76 8.51 0.66
N ALA A 289 -19.85 8.18 -0.07
CA ALA A 289 -21.18 8.05 0.53
C ALA A 289 -21.29 6.85 1.51
N ASP A 290 -20.39 5.89 1.39
CA ASP A 290 -20.25 4.74 2.30
C ASP A 290 -19.27 5.04 3.46
N GLY A 291 -18.82 6.28 3.60
CA GLY A 291 -17.93 6.76 4.66
C GLY A 291 -16.44 6.58 4.36
N LEU A 292 -16.04 6.36 3.09
CA LEU A 292 -14.61 6.28 2.73
C LEU A 292 -13.96 7.66 2.81
N ALA A 293 -12.77 7.69 3.41
CA ALA A 293 -11.96 8.89 3.62
C ALA A 293 -10.49 8.63 3.24
N SER A 294 -10.17 8.77 1.96
CA SER A 294 -8.86 8.45 1.38
C SER A 294 -8.44 7.00 1.66
N PRO A 295 -9.14 5.98 1.11
CA PRO A 295 -8.81 4.58 1.32
C PRO A 295 -7.39 4.29 0.82
N THR A 296 -6.56 3.68 1.67
CA THR A 296 -5.14 3.39 1.41
C THR A 296 -4.92 1.93 1.06
N ALA A 297 -5.57 1.00 1.78
CA ALA A 297 -5.43 -0.42 1.49
C ALA A 297 -6.71 -1.21 1.75
N THR A 298 -6.74 -2.42 1.20
CA THR A 298 -7.79 -3.41 1.47
C THR A 298 -7.20 -4.72 1.97
N ALA A 299 -7.99 -5.45 2.77
CA ALA A 299 -7.72 -6.85 3.12
C ALA A 299 -9.01 -7.65 3.11
N VAL A 300 -8.94 -8.90 2.66
CA VAL A 300 -10.11 -9.79 2.60
C VAL A 300 -9.90 -11.02 3.47
N ARG A 301 -10.93 -11.40 4.24
CA ARG A 301 -10.96 -12.67 4.96
C ARG A 301 -12.36 -13.26 4.93
N GLY A 302 -12.51 -14.37 4.23
CA GLY A 302 -13.80 -14.99 4.00
C GLY A 302 -14.76 -14.02 3.29
N LYS A 303 -15.85 -13.69 3.96
CA LYS A 303 -16.86 -12.74 3.44
C LYS A 303 -16.66 -11.29 3.89
N TRP A 304 -15.54 -10.97 4.52
CA TRP A 304 -15.29 -9.63 5.07
C TRP A 304 -14.21 -8.94 4.28
N LEU A 305 -14.52 -7.72 3.85
CA LEU A 305 -13.58 -6.73 3.33
C LEU A 305 -13.24 -5.78 4.48
N TYR A 306 -11.95 -5.57 4.72
CA TYR A 306 -11.42 -4.53 5.61
C TYR A 306 -10.75 -3.46 4.76
N ILE A 307 -10.89 -2.20 5.18
CA ILE A 307 -10.39 -1.04 4.47
C ILE A 307 -9.69 -0.14 5.47
N THR A 308 -8.49 0.31 5.15
CA THR A 308 -7.83 1.41 5.83
C THR A 308 -8.15 2.71 5.12
N ASP A 309 -8.59 3.72 5.86
CA ASP A 309 -8.81 5.08 5.38
C ASP A 309 -7.79 5.99 6.06
N GLY A 310 -6.94 6.63 5.26
CA GLY A 310 -5.86 7.48 5.76
C GLY A 310 -6.33 8.84 6.26
N GLY A 311 -7.56 9.27 5.92
CA GLY A 311 -8.06 10.60 6.29
C GLY A 311 -7.21 11.73 5.72
N LEU A 312 -6.58 11.53 4.55
CA LEU A 312 -5.59 12.47 3.99
C LEU A 312 -6.20 13.79 3.52
N ASN A 313 -7.53 13.82 3.35
CA ASN A 313 -8.30 15.02 3.00
C ASN A 313 -9.26 15.37 4.14
N GLU A 314 -9.63 16.65 4.24
CA GLU A 314 -10.66 17.08 5.20
C GLU A 314 -11.97 16.30 5.00
N PRO A 315 -12.64 15.85 6.08
CA PRO A 315 -12.45 16.20 7.49
C PRO A 315 -11.39 15.37 8.26
N HIS A 316 -10.47 14.66 7.60
CA HIS A 316 -9.43 13.83 8.21
C HIS A 316 -9.97 12.64 9.00
N ASP A 317 -10.99 11.96 8.48
CA ASP A 317 -11.62 10.78 9.11
C ASP A 317 -10.74 9.52 8.95
N ALA A 318 -9.60 9.51 9.66
CA ALA A 318 -8.70 8.35 9.69
C ALA A 318 -9.35 7.17 10.42
N GLN A 319 -9.47 6.00 9.76
CA GLN A 319 -10.19 4.86 10.32
C GLN A 319 -9.82 3.52 9.68
N VAL A 320 -10.26 2.44 10.30
CA VAL A 320 -10.40 1.13 9.67
C VAL A 320 -11.87 0.79 9.59
N GLN A 321 -12.34 0.44 8.41
CA GLN A 321 -13.70 -0.02 8.18
C GLN A 321 -13.75 -1.51 7.87
N SER A 322 -14.94 -2.10 8.01
CA SER A 322 -15.26 -3.43 7.49
C SER A 322 -16.58 -3.43 6.75
N GLY A 323 -16.66 -4.21 5.67
CA GLY A 323 -17.89 -4.44 4.91
C GLY A 323 -18.09 -5.93 4.62
N LYS A 324 -19.34 -6.35 4.43
CA LYS A 324 -19.67 -7.74 4.08
C LYS A 324 -19.79 -7.88 2.56
N ILE A 325 -19.02 -8.77 1.97
CA ILE A 325 -19.03 -9.09 0.53
C ILE A 325 -20.25 -9.97 0.22
N ASP A 326 -21.03 -9.56 -0.77
CA ASP A 326 -22.05 -10.38 -1.43
C ASP A 326 -21.46 -10.95 -2.73
N LEU A 327 -21.06 -12.22 -2.70
CA LEU A 327 -20.42 -12.89 -3.84
C LEU A 327 -21.34 -12.97 -5.05
N ARG A 328 -22.68 -13.10 -4.87
CA ARG A 328 -23.61 -13.14 -5.99
C ARG A 328 -23.65 -11.79 -6.70
N ALA A 329 -23.80 -10.71 -5.94
CA ALA A 329 -23.82 -9.36 -6.50
C ALA A 329 -22.45 -8.96 -7.07
N LEU A 330 -21.34 -9.48 -6.52
CA LEU A 330 -19.99 -9.21 -6.99
C LEU A 330 -19.72 -9.88 -8.35
N LEU A 331 -20.17 -11.12 -8.55
CA LEU A 331 -19.83 -11.96 -9.72
C LEU A 331 -20.94 -11.98 -10.78
N SER A 332 -22.07 -11.33 -10.56
CA SER A 332 -23.13 -11.15 -11.56
C SER A 332 -22.74 -10.00 -12.51
N HIS A 333 -22.07 -10.35 -13.62
CA HIS A 333 -21.74 -9.44 -14.73
C HIS A 333 -22.02 -10.10 -16.04
#